data_8bfc55e044dee36c53f18a2a08d200ea
#
_entry.id   8bfc55e044dee36c53f18a2a08d200ea
#
_cell.length_a   1.000
_cell.length_b   1.000
_cell.length_c   1.000
_cell.angle_alpha   90.00
_cell.angle_beta   90.00
_cell.angle_gamma   90.00
#
_symmetry.space_group_name_H-M   'P 1'
#
loop_
_entity.id
_entity.type
_entity.pdbx_description
1 polymer ?
#
loop_
_entity_poly.entity_id
_entity_poly.type
_entity_poly.pdbx_seq_one_letter_code
_entity_poly.pdbx_strand_id
1 'polypeptide(L)'
;YPGQVLLEGTNLSEGRGTTRPFELFGAPWIDGYVLTRELNALGLPGVAFREAWFAPTFSKFAGQRCGGCQLHVTDREAFRPILTTLALLGAVRDRCGGRLELHDDYFDKVMGTSSVREAFVRGESIARMIDIGLHTPRIA
;
A
#
# COMPACT_ATOMS: atom_id res chain seq x y z
N TYR A 1 -4.26 -3.31 -9.78
CA TYR A 1 -2.90 -3.26 -10.31
C TYR A 1 -2.30 -1.84 -10.34
N PRO A 2 -2.98 -0.82 -10.90
CA PRO A 2 -2.35 0.51 -11.00
C PRO A 2 -1.95 1.11 -9.66
N GLY A 3 -2.73 0.91 -8.61
CA GLY A 3 -2.41 1.41 -7.29
C GLY A 3 -1.23 0.69 -6.66
N GLN A 4 -1.08 -0.60 -6.90
CA GLN A 4 -0.02 -1.41 -6.32
C GLN A 4 1.35 -1.12 -6.93
N VAL A 5 1.40 -0.49 -8.09
CA VAL A 5 2.67 -0.04 -8.69
C VAL A 5 3.39 0.95 -7.75
N LEU A 6 2.66 1.73 -6.97
CA LEU A 6 3.27 2.61 -5.98
C LEU A 6 4.09 1.85 -4.94
N LEU A 7 3.72 0.62 -4.63
CA LEU A 7 4.46 -0.20 -3.67
C LEU A 7 5.86 -0.56 -4.14
N GLU A 8 6.13 -0.51 -5.43
CA GLU A 8 7.49 -0.69 -5.95
C GLU A 8 8.42 0.43 -5.47
N GLY A 9 7.86 1.60 -5.16
CA GLY A 9 8.60 2.72 -4.59
C GLY A 9 8.72 2.68 -3.07
N THR A 10 8.44 1.53 -2.46
CA THR A 10 8.52 1.35 -1.00
C THR A 10 9.27 0.07 -0.67
N ASN A 11 9.53 -0.15 0.61
CA ASN A 11 10.13 -1.41 1.07
C ASN A 11 9.09 -2.49 1.40
N LEU A 12 7.80 -2.27 1.08
CA LEU A 12 6.81 -3.33 1.18
C LEU A 12 6.90 -4.27 -0.02
N SER A 13 6.68 -5.56 0.21
CA SER A 13 6.49 -6.50 -0.88
C SER A 13 5.16 -6.23 -1.56
N GLU A 14 5.16 -6.16 -2.88
CA GLU A 14 3.97 -6.08 -3.72
C GLU A 14 3.52 -7.45 -4.22
N GLY A 15 4.00 -8.52 -3.58
CA GLY A 15 3.64 -9.89 -3.93
C GLY A 15 4.43 -10.50 -5.06
N ARG A 16 5.46 -9.84 -5.58
CA ARG A 16 6.36 -10.46 -6.57
C ARG A 16 7.04 -11.67 -5.95
N GLY A 17 7.15 -12.75 -6.70
CA GLY A 17 7.68 -14.01 -6.19
C GLY A 17 6.63 -14.89 -5.55
N THR A 18 5.36 -14.51 -5.64
CA THR A 18 4.21 -15.30 -5.21
C THR A 18 3.31 -15.62 -6.40
N THR A 19 2.27 -16.41 -6.17
CA THR A 19 1.29 -16.72 -7.23
C THR A 19 0.32 -15.56 -7.49
N ARG A 20 0.36 -14.50 -6.68
CA ARG A 20 -0.57 -13.36 -6.79
C ARG A 20 0.15 -12.02 -6.71
N PRO A 21 1.07 -11.74 -7.66
CA PRO A 21 1.76 -10.45 -7.66
C PRO A 21 0.77 -9.31 -7.80
N PHE A 22 1.04 -8.21 -7.08
CA PHE A 22 0.22 -7.01 -7.03
C PHE A 22 -1.18 -7.19 -6.41
N GLU A 23 -1.56 -8.39 -5.98
CA GLU A 23 -2.75 -8.62 -5.16
C GLU A 23 -2.39 -8.81 -3.70
N LEU A 24 -1.17 -9.23 -3.40
CA LEU A 24 -0.64 -9.37 -2.05
C LEU A 24 0.31 -8.23 -1.75
N PHE A 25 0.28 -7.76 -0.52
CA PHE A 25 1.31 -6.84 -0.03
C PHE A 25 1.61 -7.13 1.43
N GLY A 26 2.84 -6.82 1.83
CA GLY A 26 3.23 -7.03 3.22
C GLY A 26 4.72 -6.96 3.44
N ALA A 27 5.11 -7.32 4.65
CA ALA A 27 6.51 -7.36 5.08
C ALA A 27 6.63 -8.30 6.28
N PRO A 28 7.88 -8.76 6.62
CA PRO A 28 8.06 -9.65 7.77
C PRO A 28 7.68 -9.02 9.11
N TRP A 29 7.68 -7.70 9.20
CA TRP A 29 7.41 -6.94 10.42
C TRP A 29 5.97 -6.46 10.53
N ILE A 30 5.07 -6.90 9.65
CA ILE A 30 3.65 -6.54 9.68
C ILE A 30 2.83 -7.64 10.34
N ASP A 31 1.90 -7.24 11.23
CA ASP A 31 0.85 -8.12 11.72
C ASP A 31 -0.33 -8.02 10.75
N GLY A 32 -0.48 -9.03 9.91
CA GLY A 32 -1.50 -9.04 8.87
C GLY A 32 -2.92 -9.02 9.40
N TYR A 33 -3.17 -9.66 10.55
CA TYR A 33 -4.50 -9.65 11.16
C TYR A 33 -4.93 -8.24 11.57
N VAL A 34 -4.07 -7.54 12.29
CA VAL A 34 -4.38 -6.19 12.77
C VAL A 34 -4.50 -5.21 11.61
N LEU A 35 -3.59 -5.28 10.66
CA LEU A 35 -3.61 -4.38 9.50
C LEU A 35 -4.88 -4.59 8.67
N THR A 36 -5.27 -5.85 8.45
CA THR A 36 -6.48 -6.17 7.69
C THR A 36 -7.71 -5.56 8.34
N ARG A 37 -7.84 -5.67 9.66
CA ARG A 37 -8.97 -5.10 10.38
C ARG A 37 -9.00 -3.58 10.27
N GLU A 38 -7.86 -2.93 10.38
CA GLU A 38 -7.79 -1.47 10.26
C GLU A 38 -8.17 -0.99 8.86
N LEU A 39 -7.66 -1.66 7.82
CA LEU A 39 -7.96 -1.27 6.45
C LEU A 39 -9.42 -1.46 6.10
N ASN A 40 -10.04 -2.58 6.52
CA ASN A 40 -11.46 -2.78 6.29
C ASN A 40 -12.31 -1.78 7.04
N ALA A 41 -11.88 -1.33 8.23
CA ALA A 41 -12.61 -0.34 9.01
C ALA A 41 -12.61 1.05 8.36
N LEU A 42 -11.68 1.33 7.44
CA LEU A 42 -11.67 2.59 6.72
C LEU A 42 -12.81 2.74 5.72
N GLY A 43 -13.45 1.63 5.32
CA GLY A 43 -14.56 1.69 4.38
C GLY A 43 -14.19 2.18 3.00
N LEU A 44 -13.01 1.81 2.51
CA LEU A 44 -12.53 2.25 1.19
C LEU A 44 -13.45 1.74 0.08
N PRO A 45 -13.72 2.58 -0.95
CA PRO A 45 -14.71 2.21 -1.97
C PRO A 45 -14.20 1.08 -2.86
N GLY A 46 -15.09 0.10 -3.09
CA GLY A 46 -14.89 -0.95 -4.08
C GLY A 46 -13.81 -1.96 -3.76
N VAL A 47 -13.36 -2.07 -2.50
CA VAL A 47 -12.27 -2.97 -2.12
C VAL A 47 -12.52 -3.57 -0.75
N ALA A 48 -12.05 -4.81 -0.57
CA ALA A 48 -11.98 -5.48 0.72
C ALA A 48 -10.60 -6.10 0.89
N PHE A 49 -10.16 -6.25 2.13
CA PHE A 49 -8.86 -6.82 2.45
C PHE A 49 -9.05 -8.11 3.23
N ARG A 50 -8.17 -9.08 2.96
CA ARG A 50 -8.14 -10.36 3.67
C ARG A 50 -6.73 -10.54 4.23
N GLU A 51 -6.65 -11.02 5.46
CA GLU A 51 -5.37 -11.38 6.07
C GLU A 51 -4.64 -12.40 5.18
N ALA A 52 -3.36 -12.17 4.96
CA ALA A 52 -2.53 -13.07 4.16
C ALA A 52 -1.14 -13.17 4.76
N TRP A 53 -0.58 -14.38 4.70
CA TRP A 53 0.80 -14.67 5.10
C TRP A 53 1.45 -15.37 3.92
N PHE A 54 2.61 -14.89 3.49
CA PHE A 54 3.26 -15.40 2.30
C PHE A 54 4.78 -15.30 2.42
N ALA A 55 5.48 -16.09 1.63
CA ALA A 55 6.94 -16.05 1.55
C ALA A 55 7.31 -15.96 0.07
N PRO A 56 7.74 -14.78 -0.41
CA PRO A 56 8.14 -14.64 -1.81
C PRO A 56 9.32 -15.53 -2.14
N THR A 57 9.38 -16.05 -3.36
CA THR A 57 10.51 -16.86 -3.82
C THR A 57 11.63 -16.02 -4.40
N PHE A 58 11.33 -14.78 -4.78
CA PHE A 58 12.33 -13.81 -5.26
C PHE A 58 11.83 -12.39 -4.97
N SER A 59 12.64 -11.39 -5.30
CA SER A 59 12.36 -9.97 -5.06
C SER A 59 12.41 -9.61 -3.58
N LYS A 60 11.65 -8.62 -3.12
CA LYS A 60 11.69 -8.14 -1.73
C LYS A 60 11.34 -9.27 -0.76
N PHE A 61 12.12 -9.39 0.30
CA PHE A 61 11.92 -10.37 1.37
C PHE A 61 11.90 -11.83 0.89
N ALA A 62 12.60 -12.16 -0.18
CA ALA A 62 12.67 -13.53 -0.69
C ALA A 62 13.07 -14.50 0.43
N GLY A 63 12.31 -15.59 0.55
CA GLY A 63 12.53 -16.62 1.56
C GLY A 63 12.07 -16.25 2.98
N GLN A 64 11.52 -15.06 3.20
CA GLN A 64 11.03 -14.63 4.51
C GLN A 64 9.50 -14.68 4.56
N ARG A 65 8.97 -15.07 5.71
CA ARG A 65 7.54 -15.06 5.93
C ARG A 65 7.07 -13.62 6.15
N CYS A 66 6.16 -13.17 5.31
CA CYS A 66 5.58 -11.82 5.38
C CYS A 66 4.15 -11.88 5.86
N GLY A 67 3.79 -10.95 6.75
CA GLY A 67 2.40 -10.69 7.09
C GLY A 67 1.88 -9.54 6.26
N GLY A 68 0.62 -9.58 5.91
CA GLY A 68 0.01 -8.52 5.12
C GLY A 68 -1.40 -8.84 4.74
N CYS A 69 -1.79 -8.39 3.56
CA CYS A 69 -3.16 -8.52 3.09
C CYS A 69 -3.22 -8.94 1.63
N GLN A 70 -4.31 -9.62 1.30
CA GLN A 70 -4.74 -9.77 -0.09
C GLN A 70 -5.84 -8.75 -0.36
N LEU A 71 -5.69 -8.04 -1.46
CA LEU A 71 -6.63 -7.01 -1.88
C LEU A 71 -7.64 -7.61 -2.84
N HIS A 72 -8.92 -7.42 -2.56
CA HIS A 72 -10.01 -7.86 -3.42
C HIS A 72 -10.81 -6.66 -3.90
N VAL A 73 -10.89 -6.48 -5.21
CA VAL A 73 -11.76 -5.47 -5.80
C VAL A 73 -13.18 -6.02 -5.81
N THR A 74 -14.07 -5.41 -5.02
CA THR A 74 -15.48 -5.83 -4.91
C THR A 74 -16.38 -5.10 -5.88
N ASP A 75 -15.97 -3.90 -6.31
CA ASP A 75 -16.72 -3.09 -7.29
C ASP A 75 -15.71 -2.29 -8.11
N ARG A 76 -15.50 -2.69 -9.35
CA ARG A 76 -14.51 -2.07 -10.23
C ARG A 76 -14.79 -0.59 -10.50
N GLU A 77 -16.04 -0.19 -10.56
CA GLU A 77 -16.40 1.19 -10.84
C GLU A 77 -16.16 2.10 -9.62
N ALA A 78 -16.39 1.58 -8.44
CA ALA A 78 -16.17 2.33 -7.20
C ALA A 78 -14.70 2.34 -6.77
N PHE A 79 -13.92 1.34 -7.16
CA PHE A 79 -12.54 1.16 -6.71
C PHE A 79 -11.65 2.33 -7.15
N ARG A 80 -10.89 2.87 -6.18
CA ARG A 80 -9.94 3.96 -6.38
C ARG A 80 -8.53 3.45 -6.07
N PRO A 81 -7.75 3.02 -7.08
CA PRO A 81 -6.44 2.38 -6.82
C PRO A 81 -5.46 3.25 -6.05
N ILE A 82 -5.28 4.50 -6.46
CA ILE A 82 -4.32 5.40 -5.80
C ILE A 82 -4.77 5.74 -4.39
N LEU A 83 -6.05 6.05 -4.21
CA LEU A 83 -6.64 6.31 -2.90
C LEU A 83 -6.42 5.12 -1.95
N THR A 84 -6.70 3.92 -2.44
CA THR A 84 -6.55 2.69 -1.65
C THR A 84 -5.09 2.49 -1.24
N THR A 85 -4.15 2.67 -2.17
CA THR A 85 -2.73 2.49 -1.89
C THR A 85 -2.22 3.52 -0.89
N LEU A 86 -2.63 4.78 -1.02
CA LEU A 86 -2.25 5.81 -0.05
C LEU A 86 -2.81 5.51 1.34
N ALA A 87 -4.04 5.02 1.41
CA ALA A 87 -4.65 4.64 2.68
C ALA A 87 -3.89 3.48 3.35
N LEU A 88 -3.53 2.45 2.58
CA LEU A 88 -2.77 1.34 3.15
C LEU A 88 -1.37 1.76 3.58
N LEU A 89 -0.71 2.62 2.83
CA LEU A 89 0.61 3.13 3.22
C LEU A 89 0.52 3.95 4.51
N GLY A 90 -0.50 4.78 4.65
CA GLY A 90 -0.74 5.54 5.86
C GLY A 90 -1.00 4.65 7.07
N ALA A 91 -1.78 3.59 6.90
CA ALA A 91 -2.06 2.63 7.96
C ALA A 91 -0.78 1.89 8.40
N VAL A 92 0.04 1.47 7.45
CA VAL A 92 1.33 0.81 7.74
C VAL A 92 2.27 1.77 8.47
N ARG A 93 2.37 3.02 8.01
CA ARG A 93 3.19 4.04 8.65
C ARG A 93 2.78 4.23 10.11
N ASP A 94 1.48 4.40 10.36
CA ASP A 94 0.98 4.71 11.69
C ASP A 94 1.20 3.54 12.65
N ARG A 95 1.16 2.31 12.15
CA ARG A 95 1.35 1.12 12.97
C ARG A 95 2.80 0.71 13.13
N CYS A 96 3.59 0.83 12.08
CA CYS A 96 4.96 0.30 12.05
C CYS A 96 6.03 1.37 12.14
N GLY A 97 5.67 2.62 12.06
CA GLY A 97 6.60 3.74 12.24
C GLY A 97 7.72 3.76 11.21
N GLY A 98 8.95 3.87 11.71
CA GLY A 98 10.13 4.01 10.86
C GLY A 98 10.52 2.78 10.05
N ARG A 99 9.80 1.68 10.16
CA ARG A 99 10.09 0.48 9.36
C ARG A 99 9.66 0.63 7.91
N LEU A 100 8.62 1.43 7.65
CA LEU A 100 8.20 1.70 6.28
C LEU A 100 9.08 2.79 5.67
N GLU A 101 9.63 2.51 4.50
CA GLU A 101 10.49 3.43 3.75
C GLU A 101 9.91 3.68 2.36
N LEU A 102 10.00 4.92 1.90
CA LEU A 102 9.65 5.29 0.54
C LEU A 102 10.93 5.54 -0.24
N HIS A 103 10.98 5.03 -1.47
CA HIS A 103 12.08 5.29 -2.40
C HIS A 103 11.73 6.56 -3.16
N ASP A 104 12.27 7.68 -2.72
CA ASP A 104 11.86 9.04 -3.08
C ASP A 104 11.65 9.25 -4.58
N ASP A 105 12.69 9.00 -5.37
CA ASP A 105 12.65 9.30 -6.80
C ASP A 105 11.58 8.49 -7.53
N TYR A 106 11.51 7.19 -7.23
CA TYR A 106 10.53 6.32 -7.88
C TYR A 106 9.10 6.68 -7.48
N PHE A 107 8.89 6.89 -6.18
CA PHE A 107 7.57 7.22 -5.66
C PHE A 107 7.05 8.53 -6.26
N ASP A 108 7.88 9.57 -6.27
CA ASP A 108 7.52 10.87 -6.81
C ASP A 108 7.25 10.80 -8.31
N LYS A 109 8.03 9.99 -9.03
CA LYS A 109 7.85 9.81 -10.47
C LYS A 109 6.51 9.17 -10.78
N VAL A 110 6.11 8.14 -10.04
CA VAL A 110 4.83 7.47 -10.24
C VAL A 110 3.67 8.39 -9.88
N MET A 111 3.79 9.14 -8.79
CA MET A 111 2.75 10.08 -8.35
C MET A 111 2.69 11.35 -9.22
N GLY A 112 3.75 11.69 -9.91
CA GLY A 112 3.84 12.93 -10.68
C GLY A 112 4.08 14.17 -9.83
N THR A 113 4.31 14.00 -8.52
CA THR A 113 4.53 15.11 -7.58
C THR A 113 5.20 14.58 -6.32
N SER A 114 5.96 15.45 -5.64
CA SER A 114 6.52 15.14 -4.33
C SER A 114 5.56 15.42 -3.17
N SER A 115 4.42 16.06 -3.43
CA SER A 115 3.51 16.51 -2.37
C SER A 115 3.02 15.40 -1.47
N VAL A 116 2.69 14.24 -2.04
CA VAL A 116 2.19 13.09 -1.27
C VAL A 116 3.29 12.53 -0.37
N ARG A 117 4.50 12.36 -0.91
CA ARG A 117 5.63 11.84 -0.13
C ARG A 117 6.00 12.80 1.00
N GLU A 118 6.01 14.09 0.72
CA GLU A 118 6.32 15.10 1.73
C GLU A 118 5.29 15.09 2.86
N ALA A 119 4.00 14.99 2.53
CA ALA A 119 2.94 14.86 3.52
C ALA A 119 3.12 13.59 4.36
N PHE A 120 3.47 12.48 3.72
CA PHE A 120 3.74 11.22 4.39
C PHE A 120 4.87 11.35 5.41
N VAL A 121 5.99 11.93 5.00
CA VAL A 121 7.17 12.11 5.86
C VAL A 121 6.86 13.04 7.04
N ARG A 122 6.02 14.07 6.84
CA ARG A 122 5.61 14.96 7.91
C ARG A 122 4.67 14.32 8.92
N GLY A 123 4.21 13.09 8.66
CA GLY A 123 3.28 12.41 9.55
C GLY A 123 1.84 12.87 9.42
N GLU A 124 1.46 13.40 8.26
CA GLU A 124 0.07 13.79 7.99
C GLU A 124 -0.87 12.60 8.19
N SER A 125 -2.10 12.88 8.61
CA SER A 125 -3.11 11.84 8.84
C SER A 125 -3.46 11.11 7.55
N ILE A 126 -3.99 9.90 7.68
CA ILE A 126 -4.48 9.13 6.53
C ILE A 126 -5.53 9.94 5.76
N ALA A 127 -6.44 10.61 6.46
CA ALA A 127 -7.46 11.45 5.83
C ALA A 127 -6.83 12.56 4.98
N ARG A 128 -5.76 13.17 5.46
CA ARG A 128 -5.05 14.22 4.72
C ARG A 128 -4.35 13.66 3.49
N MET A 129 -3.73 12.49 3.60
CA MET A 129 -3.09 11.84 2.47
C MET A 129 -4.10 11.46 1.40
N ILE A 130 -5.27 10.98 1.82
CA ILE A 130 -6.36 10.67 0.90
C ILE A 130 -6.81 11.92 0.15
N ASP A 131 -6.96 13.04 0.85
CA ASP A 131 -7.35 14.31 0.26
C ASP A 131 -6.33 14.76 -0.79
N ILE A 132 -5.03 14.69 -0.46
CA ILE A 132 -3.96 15.03 -1.39
C ILE A 132 -4.00 14.10 -2.61
N GLY A 133 -4.21 12.81 -2.40
CA GLY A 133 -4.28 11.82 -3.48
C GLY A 133 -5.44 12.08 -4.44
N LEU A 134 -6.60 12.52 -3.91
CA LEU A 134 -7.77 12.83 -4.75
C LEU A 134 -7.53 14.05 -5.65
N HIS A 135 -6.69 14.97 -5.23
CA HIS A 135 -6.39 16.19 -5.97
C HIS A 135 -5.12 16.09 -6.82
N THR A 136 -4.42 14.96 -6.76
CA THR A 136 -3.23 14.73 -7.59
C THR A 136 -3.67 14.29 -8.98
N PRO A 137 -3.08 14.85 -10.07
CA PRO A 137 -3.41 14.42 -11.41
C PRO A 137 -3.17 12.93 -11.60
N ARG A 138 -4.08 12.27 -12.31
CA ARG A 138 -3.94 10.84 -12.60
C ARG A 138 -2.80 10.63 -13.58
N ILE A 139 -2.01 9.62 -13.29
CA ILE A 139 -0.98 9.14 -14.20
C ILE A 139 -1.66 8.09 -15.09
N ALA A 140 -1.73 8.39 -16.37
CA ALA A 140 -2.35 7.50 -17.35
C ALA A 140 -1.47 6.27 -17.59
#